data_e34cb17cf871f0bcaf0aacca205e00cc
#
_entry.id   e34cb17cf871f0bcaf0aacca205e00cc
#
_cell.length_a   1.000
_cell.length_b   1.000
_cell.length_c   1.000
_cell.angle_alpha   90.00
_cell.angle_beta   90.00
_cell.angle_gamma   90.00
#
_symmetry.space_group_name_H-M   'P 1'
#
loop_
_entity.id
_entity.type
_entity.pdbx_description
1 polymer ?
#
loop_
_entity_poly.entity_id
_entity_poly.type
_entity_poly.pdbx_seq_one_letter_code
_entity_poly.pdbx_strand_id
1 'polypeptide(L)'
;MPDNYDTLVSTAWLAAHLDDPSLRIVDIRGYVKKRDLGNGRQEAEYLAARDEYDEAHIPGAVYIDWIRDITDPEDPIPVQIAPPDSFAVLMGSLGIGDDTHVVVYDHAGGQFATRLWWALTYYGHDRVSVLDGGFRKWIAEGRPITAEVPSPVPAAFAARPRPGWRADAEGVLAASENESAFVLDARDEGQYTGEIARGEGRAGRVPGARHLHADALLDPENGTFRPDEELAGKLRESGVPEDKDVPLVAYCNGGVAATVPLFVLHRLGHKNLANYDGSWNEWGMRVDLPAER
;
A
#
# COMPACT_ATOMS: atom_id res chain seq x y z
N MET A 1 3.60 11.47 25.58
CA MET A 1 3.37 10.08 25.13
C MET A 1 2.99 10.20 23.70
N PRO A 2 3.54 9.41 22.74
CA PRO A 2 2.97 9.44 21.39
C PRO A 2 1.51 9.01 21.52
N ASP A 3 0.59 9.81 20.99
CA ASP A 3 -0.81 9.45 20.87
C ASP A 3 -0.87 8.16 20.05
N ASN A 4 -1.30 7.07 20.68
CA ASN A 4 -1.33 5.76 20.04
C ASN A 4 -2.59 5.69 19.15
N TYR A 5 -2.48 6.19 17.92
CA TYR A 5 -3.55 6.04 16.94
C TYR A 5 -3.64 4.59 16.51
N ASP A 6 -4.85 4.03 16.50
CA ASP A 6 -5.07 2.72 15.89
C ASP A 6 -4.83 2.83 14.39
N THR A 7 -3.93 2.05 13.86
CA THR A 7 -3.60 2.06 12.42
C THR A 7 -4.73 1.53 11.52
N LEU A 8 -5.70 0.80 12.10
CA LEU A 8 -6.89 0.31 11.41
C LEU A 8 -8.14 0.79 12.16
N VAL A 9 -8.98 1.58 11.51
CA VAL A 9 -10.21 2.11 12.11
C VAL A 9 -11.46 1.55 11.44
N SER A 10 -12.51 1.33 12.22
CA SER A 10 -13.78 0.84 11.68
C SER A 10 -14.58 1.96 11.02
N THR A 11 -15.52 1.57 10.14
CA THR A 11 -16.51 2.49 9.55
C THR A 11 -17.37 3.16 10.62
N ALA A 12 -17.65 2.48 11.72
CA ALA A 12 -18.39 3.05 12.86
C ALA A 12 -17.58 4.13 13.58
N TRP A 13 -16.29 3.88 13.80
CA TRP A 13 -15.39 4.87 14.37
C TRP A 13 -15.33 6.12 13.49
N LEU A 14 -15.08 5.97 12.19
CA LEU A 14 -14.98 7.11 11.27
C LEU A 14 -16.30 7.90 11.21
N ALA A 15 -17.46 7.21 11.18
CA ALA A 15 -18.77 7.88 11.17
C ALA A 15 -19.01 8.75 12.42
N ALA A 16 -18.43 8.39 13.55
CA ALA A 16 -18.53 9.18 14.79
C ALA A 16 -17.53 10.36 14.84
N HIS A 17 -16.58 10.44 13.90
CA HIS A 17 -15.51 11.44 13.87
C HIS A 17 -15.48 12.28 12.58
N LEU A 18 -16.54 12.25 11.76
CA LEU A 18 -16.58 13.01 10.50
C LEU A 18 -16.37 14.52 10.69
N ASP A 19 -16.82 15.06 11.81
CA ASP A 19 -16.75 16.50 12.12
C ASP A 19 -15.48 16.87 12.93
N ASP A 20 -14.55 15.94 13.13
CA ASP A 20 -13.30 16.23 13.86
C ASP A 20 -12.36 17.08 12.99
N PRO A 21 -12.06 18.33 13.39
CA PRO A 21 -11.22 19.23 12.59
C PRO A 21 -9.76 18.79 12.51
N SER A 22 -9.29 17.90 13.41
CA SER A 22 -7.95 17.33 13.39
C SER A 22 -7.82 16.14 12.43
N LEU A 23 -8.95 15.64 11.91
CA LEU A 23 -9.00 14.52 10.99
C LEU A 23 -8.96 14.99 9.53
N ARG A 24 -8.23 14.27 8.69
CA ARG A 24 -8.31 14.38 7.24
C ARG A 24 -8.63 13.01 6.64
N ILE A 25 -9.78 12.93 5.98
CA ILE A 25 -10.19 11.72 5.26
C ILE A 25 -9.65 11.81 3.85
N VAL A 26 -9.05 10.72 3.35
CA VAL A 26 -8.45 10.64 2.01
C VAL A 26 -9.07 9.48 1.24
N ASP A 27 -9.68 9.80 0.12
CA ASP A 27 -10.10 8.84 -0.91
C ASP A 27 -8.94 8.61 -1.88
N ILE A 28 -8.49 7.37 -1.98
CA ILE A 28 -7.42 6.97 -2.90
C ILE A 28 -7.87 5.80 -3.78
N ARG A 29 -9.14 5.76 -4.13
CA ARG A 29 -9.69 4.73 -5.00
C ARG A 29 -9.02 4.71 -6.37
N GLY A 30 -8.83 3.50 -6.89
CA GLY A 30 -8.26 3.26 -8.21
C GLY A 30 -8.27 1.79 -8.57
N TYR A 31 -7.74 1.46 -9.74
CA TYR A 31 -7.78 0.09 -10.25
C TYR A 31 -6.42 -0.35 -10.80
N VAL A 32 -6.16 -1.64 -10.65
CA VAL A 32 -5.16 -2.36 -11.43
C VAL A 32 -5.91 -3.40 -12.25
N LYS A 33 -6.26 -3.06 -13.48
CA LYS A 33 -6.95 -3.98 -14.39
C LYS A 33 -5.94 -4.90 -15.05
N LYS A 34 -6.08 -6.21 -14.80
CA LYS A 34 -5.24 -7.23 -15.40
C LYS A 34 -5.87 -7.70 -16.71
N ARG A 35 -5.06 -7.80 -17.78
CA ARG A 35 -5.44 -8.33 -19.09
C ARG A 35 -4.56 -9.50 -19.43
N ASP A 36 -5.16 -10.66 -19.65
CA ASP A 36 -4.45 -11.84 -20.16
C ASP A 36 -4.10 -11.62 -21.64
N LEU A 37 -2.83 -11.76 -21.97
CA LEU A 37 -2.31 -11.65 -23.33
C LEU A 37 -2.15 -13.05 -23.99
N GLY A 38 -2.49 -14.12 -23.29
CA GLY A 38 -2.20 -15.49 -23.69
C GLY A 38 -0.74 -15.89 -23.46
N ASN A 39 -0.45 -17.17 -23.67
CA ASN A 39 0.90 -17.75 -23.57
C ASN A 39 1.61 -17.47 -22.21
N GLY A 40 0.85 -17.41 -21.10
CA GLY A 40 1.39 -17.14 -19.78
C GLY A 40 1.87 -15.70 -19.59
N ARG A 41 1.32 -14.73 -20.33
CA ARG A 41 1.61 -13.31 -20.19
C ARG A 41 0.38 -12.51 -19.77
N GLN A 42 0.59 -11.55 -18.88
CA GLN A 42 -0.43 -10.67 -18.38
C GLN A 42 0.08 -9.22 -18.39
N GLU A 43 -0.77 -8.32 -18.82
CA GLU A 43 -0.55 -6.87 -18.73
C GLU A 43 -1.42 -6.27 -17.64
N ALA A 44 -1.06 -5.11 -17.11
CA ALA A 44 -1.90 -4.33 -16.24
C ALA A 44 -2.01 -2.90 -16.69
N GLU A 45 -3.22 -2.41 -16.59
CA GLU A 45 -3.59 -1.03 -16.73
C GLU A 45 -3.85 -0.43 -15.34
N TYR A 46 -3.21 0.71 -15.07
CA TYR A 46 -3.39 1.47 -13.83
C TYR A 46 -4.40 2.59 -14.09
N LEU A 47 -5.44 2.66 -13.27
CA LEU A 47 -6.53 3.63 -13.44
C LEU A 47 -6.83 4.32 -12.11
N ALA A 48 -6.98 5.62 -12.17
CA ALA A 48 -7.57 6.41 -11.09
C ALA A 48 -9.11 6.25 -11.09
N ALA A 49 -9.77 6.54 -9.97
CA ALA A 49 -11.23 6.50 -9.85
C ALA A 49 -11.81 7.89 -9.54
N ARG A 50 -11.26 8.93 -10.18
CA ARG A 50 -11.68 10.32 -9.96
C ARG A 50 -13.17 10.53 -10.23
N ASP A 51 -13.70 9.98 -11.33
CA ASP A 51 -15.10 10.14 -11.69
C ASP A 51 -16.03 9.52 -10.64
N GLU A 52 -15.63 8.38 -10.05
CA GLU A 52 -16.38 7.74 -8.96
C GLU A 52 -16.33 8.55 -7.66
N TYR A 53 -15.20 9.23 -7.38
CA TYR A 53 -15.12 10.15 -6.27
C TYR A 53 -16.04 11.35 -6.47
N ASP A 54 -16.06 11.92 -7.67
CA ASP A 54 -16.90 13.08 -8.01
C ASP A 54 -18.39 12.72 -7.96
N GLU A 55 -18.76 11.45 -8.24
CA GLU A 55 -20.14 10.96 -8.08
C GLU A 55 -20.50 10.74 -6.60
N ALA A 56 -19.63 10.08 -5.84
CA ALA A 56 -19.90 9.79 -4.44
C ALA A 56 -18.62 9.44 -3.65
N HIS A 57 -18.46 10.07 -2.49
CA HIS A 57 -17.38 9.81 -1.54
C HIS A 57 -17.85 9.99 -0.10
N ILE A 58 -17.01 9.62 0.87
CA ILE A 58 -17.27 9.85 2.30
C ILE A 58 -17.22 11.36 2.56
N PRO A 59 -18.21 11.95 3.30
CA PRO A 59 -18.23 13.39 3.56
C PRO A 59 -16.91 13.92 4.13
N GLY A 60 -16.42 15.01 3.55
CA GLY A 60 -15.14 15.63 3.94
C GLY A 60 -13.88 14.97 3.38
N ALA A 61 -13.99 13.87 2.63
CA ALA A 61 -12.83 13.23 2.03
C ALA A 61 -12.26 14.06 0.89
N VAL A 62 -10.94 14.25 0.89
CA VAL A 62 -10.16 14.75 -0.26
C VAL A 62 -9.72 13.59 -1.13
N TYR A 63 -9.49 13.84 -2.43
CA TYR A 63 -9.07 12.81 -3.38
C TYR A 63 -7.58 12.86 -3.69
N ILE A 64 -6.96 11.69 -3.78
CA ILE A 64 -5.60 11.49 -4.30
C ILE A 64 -5.64 10.53 -5.49
N ASP A 65 -5.16 10.97 -6.64
CA ASP A 65 -4.85 10.09 -7.78
C ASP A 65 -3.54 9.34 -7.47
N TRP A 66 -3.68 8.06 -7.14
CA TRP A 66 -2.55 7.24 -6.73
C TRP A 66 -1.47 7.05 -7.80
N ILE A 67 -1.80 7.33 -9.08
CA ILE A 67 -0.88 7.17 -10.21
C ILE A 67 -0.08 8.46 -10.48
N ARG A 68 -0.70 9.62 -10.22
CA ARG A 68 -0.13 10.92 -10.60
C ARG A 68 0.37 11.70 -9.40
N ASP A 69 -0.44 11.73 -8.33
CA ASP A 69 -0.21 12.67 -7.24
C ASP A 69 0.89 12.20 -6.28
N ILE A 70 1.01 10.87 -6.07
CA ILE A 70 1.99 10.28 -5.14
C ILE A 70 3.07 9.47 -5.84
N THR A 71 3.28 9.67 -7.13
CA THR A 71 4.32 9.00 -7.91
C THR A 71 5.29 9.99 -8.53
N ASP A 72 6.52 9.52 -8.79
CA ASP A 72 7.53 10.27 -9.51
C ASP A 72 7.30 10.11 -11.02
N PRO A 73 6.92 11.17 -11.76
CA PRO A 73 6.70 11.08 -13.19
C PRO A 73 8.02 10.97 -14.00
N GLU A 74 9.16 11.25 -13.39
CA GLU A 74 10.48 11.19 -14.04
C GLU A 74 11.16 9.82 -13.83
N ASP A 75 10.66 8.99 -12.90
CA ASP A 75 11.22 7.66 -12.68
C ASP A 75 10.82 6.71 -13.83
N PRO A 76 11.80 6.03 -14.48
CA PRO A 76 11.49 5.08 -15.55
C PRO A 76 10.71 3.85 -15.09
N ILE A 77 10.71 3.56 -13.79
CA ILE A 77 9.94 2.45 -13.21
C ILE A 77 8.56 2.98 -12.82
N PRO A 78 7.47 2.37 -13.35
CA PRO A 78 6.12 2.86 -13.06
C PRO A 78 5.78 2.85 -11.56
N VAL A 79 5.02 3.85 -11.14
CA VAL A 79 4.40 4.00 -9.81
C VAL A 79 5.38 4.09 -8.63
N GLN A 80 6.63 4.53 -8.89
CA GLN A 80 7.58 4.84 -7.81
C GLN A 80 7.09 6.03 -6.99
N ILE A 81 7.40 6.02 -5.68
CA ILE A 81 6.93 7.09 -4.78
C ILE A 81 7.50 8.45 -5.19
N ALA A 82 6.66 9.47 -5.18
CA ALA A 82 7.03 10.85 -5.49
C ALA A 82 8.18 11.36 -4.60
N PRO A 83 9.05 12.25 -5.10
CA PRO A 83 10.09 12.89 -4.30
C PRO A 83 9.52 13.60 -3.06
N PRO A 84 10.32 13.74 -1.97
CA PRO A 84 9.85 14.28 -0.70
C PRO A 84 9.24 15.68 -0.81
N ASP A 85 9.83 16.55 -1.64
CA ASP A 85 9.33 17.92 -1.80
C ASP A 85 7.96 17.94 -2.49
N SER A 86 7.77 17.16 -3.56
CA SER A 86 6.50 17.04 -4.28
C SER A 86 5.42 16.44 -3.37
N PHE A 87 5.78 15.38 -2.61
CA PHE A 87 4.88 14.75 -1.66
C PHE A 87 4.45 15.73 -0.55
N ALA A 88 5.40 16.51 -0.01
CA ALA A 88 5.10 17.50 1.03
C ALA A 88 4.15 18.60 0.53
N VAL A 89 4.38 19.11 -0.69
CA VAL A 89 3.50 20.11 -1.32
C VAL A 89 2.09 19.55 -1.49
N LEU A 90 1.96 18.32 -1.98
CA LEU A 90 0.66 17.66 -2.13
C LEU A 90 -0.05 17.53 -0.77
N MET A 91 0.59 16.92 0.23
CA MET A 91 -0.02 16.73 1.55
C MET A 91 -0.47 18.06 2.15
N GLY A 92 0.39 19.08 2.10
CA GLY A 92 0.08 20.41 2.57
C GLY A 92 -1.14 21.02 1.86
N SER A 93 -1.25 20.88 0.54
CA SER A 93 -2.38 21.40 -0.24
C SER A 93 -3.72 20.75 0.12
N LEU A 94 -3.69 19.49 0.56
CA LEU A 94 -4.84 18.72 1.03
C LEU A 94 -5.19 18.99 2.52
N GLY A 95 -4.50 19.95 3.14
CA GLY A 95 -4.71 20.28 4.56
C GLY A 95 -4.18 19.20 5.50
N ILE A 96 -3.20 18.42 5.06
CA ILE A 96 -2.48 17.43 5.89
C ILE A 96 -1.20 18.10 6.38
N GLY A 97 -1.10 18.35 7.66
CA GLY A 97 0.10 18.83 8.35
C GLY A 97 0.69 17.79 9.27
N ASP A 98 1.81 18.12 9.92
CA ASP A 98 2.55 17.19 10.80
C ASP A 98 1.67 16.62 11.96
N ASP A 99 0.65 17.35 12.40
CA ASP A 99 -0.24 16.96 13.49
C ASP A 99 -1.59 16.38 13.04
N THR A 100 -1.88 16.35 11.76
CA THR A 100 -3.16 15.87 11.20
C THR A 100 -3.29 14.35 11.36
N HIS A 101 -4.41 13.86 11.88
CA HIS A 101 -4.73 12.44 11.79
C HIS A 101 -5.34 12.14 10.41
N VAL A 102 -4.67 11.32 9.63
CA VAL A 102 -5.12 10.94 8.29
C VAL A 102 -5.85 9.60 8.35
N VAL A 103 -7.08 9.54 7.81
CA VAL A 103 -7.78 8.26 7.58
C VAL A 103 -7.91 8.04 6.09
N VAL A 104 -7.27 6.98 5.60
CA VAL A 104 -7.22 6.64 4.18
C VAL A 104 -8.18 5.51 3.88
N TYR A 105 -8.90 5.61 2.78
CA TYR A 105 -9.71 4.50 2.28
C TYR A 105 -9.58 4.31 0.77
N ASP A 106 -9.78 3.07 0.35
CA ASP A 106 -10.02 2.69 -1.03
C ASP A 106 -11.29 1.81 -1.14
N HIS A 107 -11.47 1.11 -2.25
CA HIS A 107 -12.57 0.15 -2.44
C HIS A 107 -12.08 -1.25 -2.81
N ALA A 108 -10.74 -1.45 -2.85
CA ALA A 108 -10.10 -2.64 -3.39
C ALA A 108 -9.35 -3.47 -2.31
N GLY A 109 -9.91 -3.52 -1.10
CA GLY A 109 -9.33 -4.30 -0.01
C GLY A 109 -8.08 -3.70 0.62
N GLY A 110 -7.93 -2.37 0.54
CA GLY A 110 -6.89 -1.64 1.26
C GLY A 110 -5.55 -1.49 0.54
N GLN A 111 -5.33 -2.06 -0.65
CA GLN A 111 -4.01 -1.99 -1.31
C GLN A 111 -3.55 -0.56 -1.64
N PHE A 112 -4.47 0.33 -2.03
CA PHE A 112 -4.14 1.74 -2.28
C PHE A 112 -4.08 2.53 -0.97
N ALA A 113 -4.98 2.22 -0.03
CA ALA A 113 -4.98 2.84 1.29
C ALA A 113 -3.70 2.51 2.07
N THR A 114 -3.25 1.25 2.06
CA THR A 114 -1.96 0.86 2.67
C THR A 114 -0.77 1.44 1.93
N ARG A 115 -0.87 1.68 0.60
CA ARG A 115 0.17 2.38 -0.16
C ARG A 115 0.38 3.80 0.36
N LEU A 116 -0.70 4.56 0.59
CA LEU A 116 -0.59 5.90 1.17
C LEU A 116 -0.17 5.86 2.65
N TRP A 117 -0.67 4.89 3.42
CA TRP A 117 -0.20 4.66 4.79
C TRP A 117 1.33 4.45 4.82
N TRP A 118 1.85 3.58 3.95
CA TRP A 118 3.29 3.35 3.84
C TRP A 118 4.04 4.63 3.42
N ALA A 119 3.54 5.37 2.43
CA ALA A 119 4.16 6.61 1.97
C ALA A 119 4.24 7.66 3.07
N LEU A 120 3.16 7.87 3.83
CA LEU A 120 3.13 8.78 4.97
C LEU A 120 4.11 8.33 6.06
N THR A 121 4.12 7.04 6.41
CA THR A 121 5.06 6.47 7.39
C THR A 121 6.51 6.61 6.91
N TYR A 122 6.78 6.31 5.64
CA TYR A 122 8.10 6.49 5.03
C TYR A 122 8.57 7.95 5.13
N TYR A 123 7.67 8.90 4.93
CA TYR A 123 7.96 10.33 5.05
C TYR A 123 7.85 10.89 6.48
N GLY A 124 7.75 10.03 7.47
CA GLY A 124 7.86 10.42 8.87
C GLY A 124 6.55 10.80 9.55
N HIS A 125 5.39 10.56 8.91
CA HIS A 125 4.08 10.85 9.45
C HIS A 125 3.39 9.57 9.93
N ASP A 126 3.31 9.40 11.27
CA ASP A 126 2.77 8.17 11.89
C ASP A 126 1.28 8.27 12.25
N ARG A 127 0.68 9.46 12.15
CA ARG A 127 -0.74 9.69 12.46
C ARG A 127 -1.61 9.33 11.26
N VAL A 128 -1.56 8.08 10.85
CA VAL A 128 -2.30 7.57 9.69
C VAL A 128 -2.97 6.24 10.00
N SER A 129 -4.24 6.15 9.66
CA SER A 129 -5.08 4.95 9.80
C SER A 129 -5.67 4.55 8.44
N VAL A 130 -5.88 3.26 8.26
CA VAL A 130 -6.63 2.69 7.12
C VAL A 130 -8.06 2.40 7.57
N LEU A 131 -9.04 2.75 6.74
CA LEU A 131 -10.45 2.43 6.98
C LEU A 131 -10.73 0.96 6.62
N ASP A 132 -11.06 0.16 7.62
CA ASP A 132 -11.31 -1.27 7.44
C ASP A 132 -12.56 -1.56 6.59
N GLY A 133 -12.37 -2.29 5.47
CA GLY A 133 -13.40 -2.53 4.46
C GLY A 133 -13.66 -1.36 3.51
N GLY A 134 -13.04 -0.20 3.74
CA GLY A 134 -13.03 0.97 2.87
C GLY A 134 -14.41 1.46 2.43
N PHE A 135 -14.49 2.06 1.24
CA PHE A 135 -15.72 2.61 0.70
C PHE A 135 -16.81 1.56 0.45
N ARG A 136 -16.40 0.35 0.05
CA ARG A 136 -17.36 -0.74 -0.19
C ARG A 136 -18.17 -1.09 1.06
N LYS A 137 -17.50 -1.24 2.22
CA LYS A 137 -18.16 -1.52 3.50
C LYS A 137 -18.97 -0.31 3.98
N TRP A 138 -18.45 0.91 3.78
CA TRP A 138 -19.12 2.15 4.13
C TRP A 138 -20.52 2.25 3.48
N ILE A 139 -20.60 2.05 2.15
CA ILE A 139 -21.89 2.09 1.43
C ILE A 139 -22.79 0.89 1.75
N ALA A 140 -22.22 -0.30 1.97
CA ALA A 140 -22.99 -1.49 2.33
C ALA A 140 -23.71 -1.34 3.70
N GLU A 141 -23.13 -0.53 4.60
CA GLU A 141 -23.74 -0.17 5.89
C GLU A 141 -24.75 1.00 5.79
N GLY A 142 -25.00 1.53 4.61
CA GLY A 142 -25.92 2.65 4.40
C GLY A 142 -25.45 3.97 5.02
N ARG A 143 -24.14 4.15 5.18
CA ARG A 143 -23.56 5.37 5.76
C ARG A 143 -23.60 6.55 4.79
N PRO A 144 -23.52 7.82 5.29
CA PRO A 144 -23.67 8.99 4.45
C PRO A 144 -22.57 9.09 3.39
N ILE A 145 -22.98 9.51 2.19
CA ILE A 145 -22.10 9.83 1.07
C ILE A 145 -22.45 11.21 0.52
N THR A 146 -21.52 11.83 -0.17
CA THR A 146 -21.70 13.15 -0.80
C THR A 146 -20.94 13.23 -2.12
N ALA A 147 -21.34 14.17 -2.99
CA ALA A 147 -20.57 14.63 -4.14
C ALA A 147 -19.93 16.01 -3.89
N GLU A 148 -20.05 16.56 -2.67
CA GLU A 148 -19.50 17.85 -2.31
C GLU A 148 -17.99 17.74 -2.07
N VAL A 149 -17.19 18.31 -2.97
CA VAL A 149 -15.72 18.29 -2.89
C VAL A 149 -15.26 19.31 -1.85
N PRO A 150 -14.55 18.88 -0.79
CA PRO A 150 -14.08 19.81 0.23
C PRO A 150 -12.96 20.72 -0.26
N SER A 151 -12.86 21.91 0.32
CA SER A 151 -11.76 22.85 0.08
C SER A 151 -10.97 23.04 1.37
N PRO A 152 -10.03 22.17 1.70
CA PRO A 152 -9.27 22.23 2.94
C PRO A 152 -8.38 23.47 3.00
N VAL A 153 -8.20 24.02 4.20
CA VAL A 153 -7.17 25.03 4.43
C VAL A 153 -5.80 24.36 4.33
N PRO A 154 -4.87 24.89 3.51
CA PRO A 154 -3.53 24.33 3.41
C PRO A 154 -2.81 24.28 4.76
N ALA A 155 -2.01 23.23 4.95
CA ALA A 155 -1.21 23.00 6.15
C ALA A 155 0.28 22.82 5.80
N ALA A 156 1.14 22.89 6.82
CA ALA A 156 2.56 22.59 6.63
C ALA A 156 2.82 21.10 6.89
N PHE A 157 3.36 20.42 5.89
CA PHE A 157 3.81 19.03 5.99
C PHE A 157 5.31 18.96 5.74
N ALA A 158 6.04 18.27 6.60
CA ALA A 158 7.47 18.08 6.43
C ALA A 158 7.78 16.61 6.10
N ALA A 159 8.06 16.32 4.83
CA ALA A 159 8.50 15.00 4.43
C ALA A 159 9.93 14.72 4.95
N ARG A 160 10.05 13.73 5.84
CA ARG A 160 11.31 13.29 6.46
C ARG A 160 11.53 11.81 6.14
N PRO A 161 12.18 11.47 5.00
CA PRO A 161 12.37 10.09 4.58
C PRO A 161 13.03 9.23 5.68
N ARG A 162 12.47 8.04 5.89
CA ARG A 162 13.02 7.00 6.76
C ARG A 162 13.59 5.87 5.91
N PRO A 163 14.91 5.84 5.63
CA PRO A 163 15.49 4.92 4.65
C PRO A 163 15.15 3.45 4.89
N GLY A 164 14.99 3.04 6.15
CA GLY A 164 14.63 1.67 6.50
C GLY A 164 13.23 1.21 6.05
N TRP A 165 12.37 2.13 5.59
CA TRP A 165 11.02 1.80 5.08
C TRP A 165 10.96 1.57 3.58
N ARG A 166 12.02 1.88 2.83
CA ARG A 166 12.13 1.66 1.38
C ARG A 166 13.39 0.85 1.07
N ALA A 167 13.26 -0.21 0.31
CA ALA A 167 14.37 -0.98 -0.24
C ALA A 167 14.52 -0.69 -1.74
N ASP A 168 15.75 -0.80 -2.23
CA ASP A 168 16.11 -0.82 -3.64
C ASP A 168 16.49 -2.24 -4.09
N ALA A 169 16.73 -2.42 -5.38
CA ALA A 169 17.06 -3.71 -5.96
C ALA A 169 18.34 -4.32 -5.39
N GLU A 170 19.35 -3.50 -5.13
CA GLU A 170 20.63 -3.90 -4.57
C GLU A 170 20.50 -4.39 -3.12
N GLY A 171 19.68 -3.71 -2.31
CA GLY A 171 19.35 -4.13 -0.95
C GLY A 171 18.57 -5.45 -0.91
N VAL A 172 17.63 -5.65 -1.85
CA VAL A 172 16.89 -6.90 -1.98
C VAL A 172 17.79 -8.03 -2.48
N LEU A 173 18.71 -7.77 -3.41
CA LEU A 173 19.70 -8.76 -3.85
C LEU A 173 20.58 -9.22 -2.68
N ALA A 174 21.11 -8.28 -1.92
CA ALA A 174 21.91 -8.57 -0.75
C ALA A 174 21.12 -9.37 0.31
N ALA A 175 19.84 -9.01 0.52
CA ALA A 175 18.96 -9.75 1.43
C ALA A 175 18.74 -11.19 0.97
N SER A 176 18.52 -11.40 -0.33
CA SER A 176 18.36 -12.72 -0.93
C SER A 176 19.62 -13.60 -0.84
N GLU A 177 20.81 -13.02 -1.09
CA GLU A 177 22.07 -13.77 -1.11
C GLU A 177 22.60 -14.09 0.29
N ASN A 178 22.41 -13.20 1.26
CA ASN A 178 23.02 -13.30 2.60
C ASN A 178 22.00 -13.64 3.69
N GLU A 179 20.72 -13.87 3.33
CA GLU A 179 19.63 -14.10 4.28
C GLU A 179 19.53 -13.01 5.36
N SER A 180 19.94 -11.77 5.02
CA SER A 180 19.97 -10.66 5.97
C SER A 180 18.61 -10.02 6.23
N ALA A 181 17.61 -10.31 5.36
CA ALA A 181 16.22 -9.97 5.56
C ALA A 181 15.32 -11.07 4.98
N PHE A 182 14.13 -11.20 5.55
CA PHE A 182 13.10 -12.09 5.02
C PHE A 182 12.36 -11.41 3.87
N VAL A 183 12.37 -12.02 2.67
CA VAL A 183 11.76 -11.43 1.47
C VAL A 183 10.39 -12.05 1.21
N LEU A 184 9.34 -11.20 1.10
CA LEU A 184 7.96 -11.58 0.81
C LEU A 184 7.55 -11.14 -0.60
N ASP A 185 7.00 -12.07 -1.37
CA ASP A 185 6.32 -11.81 -2.63
C ASP A 185 4.81 -11.72 -2.41
N ALA A 186 4.23 -10.55 -2.63
CA ALA A 186 2.80 -10.30 -2.43
C ALA A 186 1.95 -10.48 -3.70
N ARG A 187 2.54 -10.96 -4.82
CA ARG A 187 1.86 -11.19 -6.09
C ARG A 187 0.96 -12.43 -6.03
N ASP A 188 0.12 -12.61 -7.07
CA ASP A 188 -0.64 -13.84 -7.25
C ASP A 188 0.28 -15.06 -7.50
N GLU A 189 -0.28 -16.25 -7.23
CA GLU A 189 0.48 -17.51 -7.29
C GLU A 189 1.09 -17.77 -8.67
N GLY A 190 0.36 -17.50 -9.77
CA GLY A 190 0.86 -17.72 -11.12
C GLY A 190 2.08 -16.84 -11.46
N GLN A 191 2.14 -15.62 -10.91
CA GLN A 191 3.31 -14.76 -11.06
C GLN A 191 4.47 -15.20 -10.16
N TYR A 192 4.18 -15.64 -8.92
CA TYR A 192 5.19 -16.17 -8.01
C TYR A 192 5.84 -17.45 -8.52
N THR A 193 5.06 -18.40 -9.03
CA THR A 193 5.58 -19.67 -9.60
C THR A 193 6.30 -19.48 -10.92
N GLY A 194 6.07 -18.35 -11.60
CA GLY A 194 6.60 -18.07 -12.92
C GLY A 194 5.80 -18.70 -14.06
N GLU A 195 4.57 -19.14 -13.81
CA GLU A 195 3.61 -19.53 -14.85
C GLU A 195 3.14 -18.32 -15.65
N ILE A 196 3.04 -17.16 -14.98
CA ILE A 196 2.60 -15.89 -15.57
C ILE A 196 3.73 -14.86 -15.49
N ALA A 197 4.12 -14.31 -16.66
CA ALA A 197 5.00 -13.15 -16.76
C ALA A 197 4.17 -11.85 -16.80
N ARG A 198 4.68 -10.79 -16.18
CA ARG A 198 4.06 -9.47 -16.20
C ARG A 198 4.72 -8.57 -17.24
N GLY A 199 3.92 -8.00 -18.14
CA GLY A 199 4.40 -7.07 -19.18
C GLY A 199 5.51 -7.68 -20.03
N GLU A 200 6.55 -6.91 -20.31
CA GLU A 200 7.75 -7.34 -21.03
C GLU A 200 8.77 -8.06 -20.13
N GLY A 201 8.55 -8.02 -18.81
CA GLY A 201 9.44 -8.64 -17.84
C GLY A 201 9.50 -10.16 -17.95
N ARG A 202 10.55 -10.75 -17.37
CA ARG A 202 10.69 -12.20 -17.25
C ARG A 202 9.72 -12.76 -16.21
N ALA A 203 9.45 -14.06 -16.28
CA ALA A 203 8.67 -14.80 -15.29
C ALA A 203 9.56 -15.25 -14.12
N GLY A 204 8.96 -15.46 -12.95
CA GLY A 204 9.62 -15.96 -11.75
C GLY A 204 9.54 -14.98 -10.58
N ARG A 205 10.44 -15.15 -9.59
CA ARG A 205 10.50 -14.41 -8.34
C ARG A 205 11.93 -14.06 -7.93
N VAL A 206 12.08 -13.19 -6.95
CA VAL A 206 13.36 -12.97 -6.27
C VAL A 206 13.78 -14.29 -5.61
N PRO A 207 15.02 -14.76 -5.78
CA PRO A 207 15.48 -16.01 -5.19
C PRO A 207 15.28 -16.04 -3.66
N GLY A 208 14.77 -17.16 -3.16
CA GLY A 208 14.50 -17.34 -1.73
C GLY A 208 13.27 -16.60 -1.20
N ALA A 209 12.59 -15.76 -2.01
CA ALA A 209 11.38 -15.08 -1.57
C ALA A 209 10.28 -16.07 -1.19
N ARG A 210 9.55 -15.76 -0.13
CA ARG A 210 8.37 -16.50 0.33
C ARG A 210 7.10 -15.87 -0.20
N HIS A 211 6.11 -16.70 -0.50
CA HIS A 211 4.85 -16.25 -1.04
C HIS A 211 3.85 -15.89 0.06
N LEU A 212 3.27 -14.69 -0.05
CA LEU A 212 2.12 -14.26 0.74
C LEU A 212 1.27 -13.32 -0.11
N HIS A 213 0.33 -13.88 -0.87
CA HIS A 213 -0.57 -13.08 -1.69
C HIS A 213 -1.32 -12.05 -0.83
N ALA A 214 -1.30 -10.78 -1.23
CA ALA A 214 -1.91 -9.69 -0.48
C ALA A 214 -3.40 -9.97 -0.15
N ASP A 215 -4.17 -10.50 -1.10
CA ASP A 215 -5.59 -10.80 -0.92
C ASP A 215 -5.86 -11.91 0.12
N ALA A 216 -4.88 -12.76 0.43
CA ALA A 216 -5.03 -13.80 1.46
C ALA A 216 -5.22 -13.22 2.87
N LEU A 217 -4.83 -11.95 3.07
CA LEU A 217 -4.94 -11.22 4.33
C LEU A 217 -6.31 -10.55 4.52
N LEU A 218 -7.17 -10.60 3.51
CA LEU A 218 -8.46 -9.93 3.48
C LEU A 218 -9.60 -10.95 3.53
N ASP A 219 -10.73 -10.50 4.07
CA ASP A 219 -12.02 -11.20 3.95
C ASP A 219 -12.59 -10.93 2.55
N PRO A 220 -12.80 -11.95 1.70
CA PRO A 220 -13.24 -11.77 0.32
C PRO A 220 -14.69 -11.25 0.21
N GLU A 221 -15.52 -11.39 1.26
CA GLU A 221 -16.92 -10.99 1.23
C GLU A 221 -17.08 -9.48 1.39
N ASN A 222 -16.35 -8.90 2.35
CA ASN A 222 -16.53 -7.51 2.75
C ASN A 222 -15.29 -6.62 2.56
N GLY A 223 -14.13 -7.22 2.20
CA GLY A 223 -12.87 -6.50 1.97
C GLY A 223 -12.20 -5.99 3.24
N THR A 224 -12.62 -6.44 4.42
CA THR A 224 -11.94 -6.12 5.69
C THR A 224 -10.67 -6.93 5.87
N PHE A 225 -9.76 -6.45 6.69
CA PHE A 225 -8.66 -7.29 7.15
C PHE A 225 -9.22 -8.44 8.00
N ARG A 226 -8.60 -9.62 7.88
CA ARG A 226 -8.94 -10.77 8.73
C ARG A 226 -8.62 -10.46 10.20
N PRO A 227 -9.24 -11.17 11.16
CA PRO A 227 -8.88 -11.06 12.57
C PRO A 227 -7.37 -11.31 12.79
N ASP A 228 -6.77 -10.62 13.78
CA ASP A 228 -5.33 -10.68 14.05
C ASP A 228 -4.80 -12.11 14.27
N GLU A 229 -5.61 -13.01 14.84
CA GLU A 229 -5.22 -14.42 15.01
C GLU A 229 -5.10 -15.15 13.66
N GLU A 230 -6.02 -14.92 12.73
CA GLU A 230 -5.97 -15.49 11.37
C GLU A 230 -4.81 -14.88 10.58
N LEU A 231 -4.60 -13.55 10.69
CA LEU A 231 -3.46 -12.86 10.07
C LEU A 231 -2.13 -13.45 10.55
N ALA A 232 -1.96 -13.64 11.86
CA ALA A 232 -0.78 -14.28 12.42
C ALA A 232 -0.61 -15.73 11.92
N GLY A 233 -1.73 -16.45 11.71
CA GLY A 233 -1.73 -17.77 11.07
C GLY A 233 -1.18 -17.72 9.65
N LYS A 234 -1.69 -16.81 8.82
CA LYS A 234 -1.22 -16.61 7.43
C LYS A 234 0.26 -16.26 7.34
N LEU A 235 0.73 -15.39 8.23
CA LEU A 235 2.16 -15.06 8.30
C LEU A 235 3.01 -16.29 8.63
N ARG A 236 2.60 -17.11 9.61
CA ARG A 236 3.31 -18.37 9.95
C ARG A 236 3.29 -19.37 8.79
N GLU A 237 2.16 -19.55 8.11
CA GLU A 237 2.03 -20.41 6.93
C GLU A 237 3.00 -19.99 5.81
N SER A 238 3.25 -18.69 5.65
CA SER A 238 4.23 -18.14 4.70
C SER A 238 5.67 -18.16 5.22
N GLY A 239 5.91 -18.69 6.41
CA GLY A 239 7.25 -18.82 7.02
C GLY A 239 7.79 -17.53 7.62
N VAL A 240 6.96 -16.50 7.81
CA VAL A 240 7.39 -15.24 8.46
C VAL A 240 7.89 -15.53 9.86
N PRO A 241 9.09 -15.04 10.23
CA PRO A 241 9.65 -15.24 11.55
C PRO A 241 8.78 -14.67 12.68
N GLU A 242 8.71 -15.38 13.82
CA GLU A 242 7.99 -14.87 14.99
C GLU A 242 8.72 -13.72 15.67
N ASP A 243 10.06 -13.68 15.53
CA ASP A 243 10.90 -12.59 16.03
C ASP A 243 10.55 -11.29 15.26
N LYS A 244 10.06 -10.31 16.01
CA LYS A 244 9.59 -9.02 15.49
C LYS A 244 10.72 -8.07 15.10
N ASP A 245 11.94 -8.39 15.43
CA ASP A 245 13.12 -7.60 15.10
C ASP A 245 13.82 -8.07 13.82
N VAL A 246 13.42 -9.20 13.23
CA VAL A 246 13.94 -9.68 11.94
C VAL A 246 13.56 -8.67 10.85
N PRO A 247 14.52 -8.20 10.02
CA PRO A 247 14.21 -7.35 8.88
C PRO A 247 13.35 -8.10 7.85
N LEU A 248 12.32 -7.43 7.35
CA LEU A 248 11.43 -7.95 6.31
C LEU A 248 11.32 -6.96 5.15
N VAL A 249 11.40 -7.49 3.94
CA VAL A 249 11.17 -6.72 2.72
C VAL A 249 10.00 -7.35 1.97
N ALA A 250 9.01 -6.57 1.61
CA ALA A 250 7.93 -7.03 0.73
C ALA A 250 8.02 -6.38 -0.65
N TYR A 251 7.66 -7.13 -1.68
CA TYR A 251 7.53 -6.63 -3.04
C TYR A 251 6.29 -7.19 -3.73
N CYS A 252 5.87 -6.54 -4.82
CA CYS A 252 4.83 -7.05 -5.70
C CYS A 252 5.19 -6.79 -7.18
N ASN A 253 4.34 -6.12 -7.94
CA ASN A 253 4.71 -5.64 -9.28
C ASN A 253 5.26 -4.21 -9.26
N GLY A 254 4.67 -3.28 -8.54
CA GLY A 254 5.07 -1.88 -8.45
C GLY A 254 4.97 -1.30 -7.03
N GLY A 255 5.25 -2.11 -5.99
CA GLY A 255 5.32 -1.65 -4.61
C GLY A 255 3.96 -1.26 -3.97
N VAL A 256 2.83 -1.47 -4.65
CA VAL A 256 1.50 -1.09 -4.14
C VAL A 256 0.91 -2.20 -3.28
N ALA A 257 0.59 -3.36 -3.84
CA ALA A 257 0.01 -4.47 -3.09
C ALA A 257 0.95 -5.03 -1.99
N ALA A 258 2.26 -4.85 -2.14
CA ALA A 258 3.26 -5.21 -1.13
C ALA A 258 3.07 -4.48 0.20
N THR A 259 2.43 -3.32 0.19
CA THR A 259 2.16 -2.56 1.43
C THR A 259 1.07 -3.19 2.29
N VAL A 260 0.22 -4.08 1.72
CA VAL A 260 -0.79 -4.83 2.50
C VAL A 260 -0.15 -5.76 3.53
N PRO A 261 0.76 -6.69 3.17
CA PRO A 261 1.45 -7.50 4.16
C PRO A 261 2.34 -6.65 5.09
N LEU A 262 2.96 -5.56 4.62
CA LEU A 262 3.73 -4.66 5.50
C LEU A 262 2.85 -3.99 6.56
N PHE A 263 1.64 -3.56 6.18
CA PHE A 263 0.66 -3.01 7.11
C PHE A 263 0.26 -4.01 8.19
N VAL A 264 -0.03 -5.25 7.79
CA VAL A 264 -0.37 -6.34 8.72
C VAL A 264 0.80 -6.65 9.65
N LEU A 265 2.01 -6.77 9.11
CA LEU A 265 3.22 -6.99 9.89
C LEU A 265 3.44 -5.88 10.92
N HIS A 266 3.29 -4.62 10.51
CA HIS A 266 3.39 -3.47 11.40
C HIS A 266 2.37 -3.53 12.55
N ARG A 267 1.09 -3.81 12.25
CA ARG A 267 0.02 -3.98 13.25
C ARG A 267 0.32 -5.10 14.23
N LEU A 268 0.92 -6.20 13.76
CA LEU A 268 1.30 -7.34 14.60
C LEU A 268 2.66 -7.14 15.30
N GLY A 269 3.25 -5.94 15.23
CA GLY A 269 4.39 -5.51 16.03
C GLY A 269 5.78 -5.77 15.43
N HIS A 270 5.88 -6.14 14.14
CA HIS A 270 7.17 -6.19 13.45
C HIS A 270 7.72 -4.78 13.23
N LYS A 271 9.03 -4.59 13.44
CA LYS A 271 9.64 -3.26 13.54
C LYS A 271 10.46 -2.86 12.31
N ASN A 272 11.13 -3.83 11.68
CA ASN A 272 12.07 -3.57 10.60
C ASN A 272 11.43 -3.97 9.27
N LEU A 273 10.65 -3.06 8.69
CA LEU A 273 9.81 -3.30 7.52
C LEU A 273 10.21 -2.39 6.37
N ALA A 274 10.44 -2.95 5.19
CA ALA A 274 10.73 -2.19 3.99
C ALA A 274 9.86 -2.63 2.81
N ASN A 275 9.41 -1.66 2.02
CA ASN A 275 8.80 -1.90 0.71
C ASN A 275 9.88 -1.80 -0.37
N TYR A 276 10.06 -2.85 -1.14
CA TYR A 276 10.82 -2.74 -2.38
C TYR A 276 9.92 -2.08 -3.44
N ASP A 277 10.09 -0.77 -3.57
CA ASP A 277 9.20 0.09 -4.36
C ASP A 277 9.27 -0.26 -5.85
N GLY A 278 10.47 -0.48 -6.42
CA GLY A 278 10.68 -0.93 -7.80
C GLY A 278 10.03 -2.27 -8.11
N SER A 279 10.03 -3.18 -7.14
CA SER A 279 9.34 -4.46 -7.22
C SER A 279 9.67 -5.26 -8.51
N TRP A 280 8.72 -6.05 -9.00
CA TRP A 280 8.94 -6.85 -10.21
C TRP A 280 8.96 -6.02 -11.50
N ASN A 281 8.38 -4.82 -11.49
CA ASN A 281 8.48 -3.88 -12.63
C ASN A 281 9.94 -3.48 -12.89
N GLU A 282 10.76 -3.40 -11.83
CA GLU A 282 12.21 -3.21 -11.93
C GLU A 282 12.93 -4.55 -12.08
N TRP A 283 12.78 -5.45 -11.10
CA TRP A 283 13.52 -6.70 -11.02
C TRP A 283 13.35 -7.59 -12.24
N GLY A 284 12.11 -7.69 -12.72
CA GLY A 284 11.78 -8.51 -13.90
C GLY A 284 12.40 -8.02 -15.19
N MET A 285 12.76 -6.74 -15.29
CA MET A 285 13.42 -6.14 -16.46
C MET A 285 14.94 -6.17 -16.36
N ARG A 286 15.52 -6.29 -15.16
CA ARG A 286 16.96 -6.30 -14.93
C ARG A 286 17.52 -7.71 -15.14
N VAL A 287 18.17 -7.93 -16.29
CA VAL A 287 18.78 -9.23 -16.67
C VAL A 287 20.03 -9.58 -15.87
N ASP A 288 20.63 -8.58 -15.22
CA ASP A 288 21.77 -8.72 -14.32
C ASP A 288 21.39 -9.26 -12.92
N LEU A 289 20.12 -9.19 -12.56
CA LEU A 289 19.61 -9.75 -11.31
C LEU A 289 19.15 -11.20 -11.47
N PRO A 290 19.34 -12.08 -10.48
CA PRO A 290 18.88 -13.46 -10.55
C PRO A 290 17.35 -13.57 -10.48
N ALA A 291 16.78 -14.65 -11.00
CA ALA A 291 15.38 -15.01 -10.81
C ALA A 291 15.23 -16.51 -10.64
N GLU A 292 14.31 -16.90 -9.77
CA GLU A 292 13.92 -18.28 -9.48
C GLU A 292 12.50 -18.57 -10.01
N ARG A 293 12.22 -19.82 -10.38
CA ARG A 293 10.86 -20.29 -10.76
C ARG A 293 10.38 -21.37 -9.83
#